data_8754198f9ef44cace19af0e376e22ce0
#
_entry.id   8754198f9ef44cace19af0e376e22ce0
#
_cell.length_a   1.000
_cell.length_b   1.000
_cell.length_c   1.000
_cell.angle_alpha   90.00
_cell.angle_beta   90.00
_cell.angle_gamma   90.00
#
_symmetry.space_group_name_H-M   'P 1'
#
loop_
_entity.id
_entity.type
_entity.pdbx_description
1 polymer ?
#
loop_
_entity_poly.entity_id
_entity_poly.type
_entity_poly.pdbx_seq_one_letter_code
_entity_poly.pdbx_strand_id
1 'polypeptide(L)'
;RGYGDSSKPPTRSDHEPYSKRAMARDQVELMKILGFENFNVAGHDRGARVAYRMALDHPERVTKLAVLDIIPTGEAFRRADMQFGLKFWGWFFLAQPYPLPERLIELDPDFYYWRRLGPEPPEFFDREAFADYRRCFRRPENIHAFCEDYRAGATIDFALDEQDSGRRRIRCPVLALWAGRGELEEWYDVLSVWRDWADDVRGRALDCGHYLAEEAPAETYAELHAFFSD
;
A
#
# COMPACT_ATOMS: atom_id res chain seq x y z
N ARG A 1 -3.40 7.48 9.79
CA ARG A 1 -2.85 6.95 11.04
C ARG A 1 -1.67 6.01 10.82
N GLY A 2 -0.78 5.88 11.81
CA GLY A 2 0.35 4.94 11.81
C GLY A 2 1.62 5.46 11.16
N TYR A 3 1.55 6.36 10.21
CA TYR A 3 2.67 6.81 9.39
C TYR A 3 3.06 8.27 9.66
N GLY A 4 4.35 8.57 9.47
CA GLY A 4 4.88 9.92 9.61
C GLY A 4 4.59 10.53 10.98
N ASP A 5 4.08 11.74 11.00
CA ASP A 5 3.64 12.45 12.20
C ASP A 5 2.15 12.26 12.53
N SER A 6 1.43 11.45 11.73
CA SER A 6 0.04 11.10 12.01
C SER A 6 -0.10 10.33 13.32
N SER A 7 -1.29 10.32 13.91
CA SER A 7 -1.58 9.64 15.17
C SER A 7 -1.29 8.13 15.12
N LYS A 8 -0.88 7.56 16.25
CA LYS A 8 -0.66 6.13 16.47
C LYS A 8 -1.63 5.66 17.56
N PRO A 9 -2.82 5.17 17.16
CA PRO A 9 -3.79 4.70 18.15
C PRO A 9 -3.26 3.50 18.91
N PRO A 10 -3.77 3.25 20.15
CA PRO A 10 -3.42 2.04 20.90
C PRO A 10 -3.74 0.77 20.09
N THR A 11 -2.83 -0.20 20.16
CA THR A 11 -3.03 -1.53 19.58
C THR A 11 -4.18 -2.27 20.26
N ARG A 12 -4.92 -3.03 19.47
CA ARG A 12 -5.93 -4.00 19.92
C ARG A 12 -5.52 -5.40 19.45
N SER A 13 -6.02 -6.41 20.12
CA SER A 13 -5.71 -7.82 19.79
C SER A 13 -6.18 -8.24 18.39
N ASP A 14 -7.16 -7.54 17.83
CA ASP A 14 -7.67 -7.74 16.47
C ASP A 14 -6.95 -6.91 15.41
N HIS A 15 -5.99 -6.05 15.80
CA HIS A 15 -5.25 -5.10 14.96
C HIS A 15 -6.15 -4.12 14.16
N GLU A 16 -7.46 -4.04 14.47
CA GLU A 16 -8.42 -3.19 13.74
C GLU A 16 -7.96 -1.75 13.60
N PRO A 17 -7.37 -1.08 14.62
CA PRO A 17 -6.95 0.31 14.49
C PRO A 17 -5.95 0.58 13.36
N TYR A 18 -5.24 -0.44 12.89
CA TYR A 18 -4.26 -0.36 11.81
C TYR A 18 -4.71 -1.07 10.53
N SER A 19 -5.98 -1.50 10.47
CA SER A 19 -6.56 -2.10 9.26
C SER A 19 -6.71 -1.09 8.14
N LYS A 20 -6.67 -1.56 6.91
CA LYS A 20 -6.90 -0.73 5.72
C LYS A 20 -8.31 -0.12 5.73
N ARG A 21 -9.28 -0.81 6.33
CA ARG A 21 -10.63 -0.30 6.55
C ARG A 21 -10.65 0.91 7.49
N ALA A 22 -9.92 0.84 8.61
CA ALA A 22 -9.82 1.96 9.54
C ALA A 22 -9.10 3.17 8.90
N MET A 23 -8.01 2.92 8.16
CA MET A 23 -7.29 3.96 7.43
C MET A 23 -8.13 4.58 6.31
N ALA A 24 -8.88 3.77 5.56
CA ALA A 24 -9.80 4.24 4.52
C ALA A 24 -10.88 5.17 5.10
N ARG A 25 -11.48 4.80 6.24
CA ARG A 25 -12.45 5.63 6.94
C ARG A 25 -11.88 6.99 7.34
N ASP A 26 -10.63 7.04 7.82
CA ASP A 26 -9.97 8.32 8.13
C ASP A 26 -9.91 9.25 6.91
N GLN A 27 -9.56 8.72 5.75
CA GLN A 27 -9.44 9.51 4.52
C GLN A 27 -10.82 9.98 4.02
N VAL A 28 -11.84 9.12 4.09
CA VAL A 28 -13.22 9.49 3.74
C VAL A 28 -13.73 10.62 4.64
N GLU A 29 -13.52 10.52 5.95
CA GLU A 29 -13.91 11.58 6.88
C GLU A 29 -13.11 12.88 6.68
N LEU A 30 -11.81 12.78 6.35
CA LEU A 30 -10.99 13.93 6.00
C LEU A 30 -11.53 14.63 4.75
N MET A 31 -11.82 13.90 3.68
CA MET A 31 -12.37 14.48 2.45
C MET A 31 -13.72 15.16 2.70
N LYS A 32 -14.56 14.55 3.53
CA LYS A 32 -15.83 15.15 3.94
C LYS A 32 -15.65 16.47 4.72
N ILE A 33 -14.68 16.52 5.64
CA ILE A 33 -14.34 17.75 6.38
C ILE A 33 -13.87 18.85 5.42
N LEU A 34 -13.13 18.48 4.35
CA LEU A 34 -12.68 19.39 3.32
C LEU A 34 -13.78 19.79 2.31
N GLY A 35 -14.99 19.25 2.44
CA GLY A 35 -16.15 19.56 1.60
C GLY A 35 -16.26 18.73 0.32
N PHE A 36 -15.50 17.63 0.20
CA PHE A 36 -15.54 16.73 -0.95
C PHE A 36 -16.40 15.50 -0.63
N GLU A 37 -17.60 15.45 -1.21
CA GLU A 37 -18.49 14.31 -1.06
C GLU A 37 -18.06 13.11 -1.90
N ASN A 38 -17.50 13.36 -3.08
CA ASN A 38 -16.96 12.38 -4.00
C ASN A 38 -15.57 12.81 -4.45
N PHE A 39 -14.67 11.86 -4.68
CA PHE A 39 -13.30 12.16 -5.06
C PHE A 39 -12.66 10.98 -5.83
N ASN A 40 -11.65 11.30 -6.60
CA ASN A 40 -10.72 10.33 -7.17
C ASN A 40 -9.65 9.97 -6.13
N VAL A 41 -9.18 8.74 -6.15
CA VAL A 41 -8.11 8.30 -5.24
C VAL A 41 -6.99 7.59 -6.00
N ALA A 42 -5.75 7.96 -5.68
CA ALA A 42 -4.56 7.22 -6.07
C ALA A 42 -3.82 6.74 -4.82
N GLY A 43 -3.31 5.54 -4.86
CA GLY A 43 -2.47 5.00 -3.80
C GLY A 43 -1.32 4.20 -4.35
N HIS A 44 -0.18 4.23 -3.64
CA HIS A 44 0.99 3.43 -3.93
C HIS A 44 1.29 2.49 -2.76
N ASP A 45 1.69 1.25 -3.03
CA ASP A 45 2.04 0.21 -2.05
C ASP A 45 1.02 0.11 -0.90
N ARG A 46 1.40 0.40 0.34
CA ARG A 46 0.50 0.35 1.51
C ARG A 46 -0.69 1.30 1.34
N GLY A 47 -0.47 2.47 0.72
CA GLY A 47 -1.53 3.42 0.39
C GLY A 47 -2.51 2.91 -0.66
N ALA A 48 -2.05 2.14 -1.65
CA ALA A 48 -2.93 1.52 -2.64
C ALA A 48 -3.83 0.44 -2.00
N ARG A 49 -3.34 -0.23 -0.95
CA ARG A 49 -4.15 -1.18 -0.16
C ARG A 49 -5.26 -0.48 0.61
N VAL A 50 -5.00 0.71 1.12
CA VAL A 50 -6.04 1.58 1.70
C VAL A 50 -7.03 2.03 0.62
N ALA A 51 -6.53 2.44 -0.57
CA ALA A 51 -7.33 3.00 -1.64
C ALA A 51 -8.34 1.97 -2.22
N TYR A 52 -7.91 0.73 -2.51
CA TYR A 52 -8.88 -0.26 -3.02
C TYR A 52 -9.87 -0.70 -1.94
N ARG A 53 -9.45 -0.80 -0.67
CA ARG A 53 -10.37 -1.07 0.44
C ARG A 53 -11.39 0.06 0.60
N MET A 54 -10.96 1.31 0.41
CA MET A 54 -11.86 2.47 0.39
C MET A 54 -12.90 2.37 -0.74
N ALA A 55 -12.48 2.02 -1.95
CA ALA A 55 -13.39 1.86 -3.09
C ALA A 55 -14.40 0.72 -2.89
N LEU A 56 -14.01 -0.36 -2.18
CA LEU A 56 -14.93 -1.46 -1.83
C LEU A 56 -15.93 -1.06 -0.72
N ASP A 57 -15.45 -0.36 0.32
CA ASP A 57 -16.28 -0.05 1.50
C ASP A 57 -17.11 1.23 1.33
N HIS A 58 -16.66 2.16 0.47
CA HIS A 58 -17.29 3.46 0.22
C HIS A 58 -17.50 3.72 -1.29
N PRO A 59 -18.20 2.83 -2.01
CA PRO A 59 -18.35 2.92 -3.47
C PRO A 59 -19.08 4.19 -3.94
N GLU A 60 -19.82 4.85 -3.04
CA GLU A 60 -20.50 6.12 -3.31
C GLU A 60 -19.56 7.34 -3.20
N ARG A 61 -18.35 7.17 -2.64
CA ARG A 61 -17.37 8.23 -2.41
C ARG A 61 -16.25 8.24 -3.44
N VAL A 62 -15.81 7.06 -3.86
CA VAL A 62 -14.69 6.90 -4.80
C VAL A 62 -15.20 6.85 -6.22
N THR A 63 -14.87 7.87 -7.01
CA THR A 63 -15.31 8.00 -8.41
C THR A 63 -14.36 7.36 -9.41
N LYS A 64 -13.05 7.35 -9.10
CA LYS A 64 -12.00 6.63 -9.85
C LYS A 64 -10.91 6.19 -8.89
N LEU A 65 -10.33 5.03 -9.14
CA LEU A 65 -9.27 4.43 -8.34
C LEU A 65 -8.02 4.21 -9.18
N ALA A 66 -6.87 4.74 -8.76
CA ALA A 66 -5.57 4.33 -9.28
C ALA A 66 -4.78 3.57 -8.21
N VAL A 67 -4.25 2.41 -8.57
CA VAL A 67 -3.41 1.57 -7.71
C VAL A 67 -2.03 1.41 -8.33
N LEU A 68 -0.98 1.71 -7.55
CA LEU A 68 0.40 1.71 -8.01
C LEU A 68 1.16 0.59 -7.30
N ASP A 69 1.70 -0.32 -8.11
CA ASP A 69 2.59 -1.43 -7.79
C ASP A 69 2.09 -2.37 -6.70
N ILE A 70 0.83 -2.78 -6.80
CA ILE A 70 0.24 -3.82 -5.95
C ILE A 70 -0.73 -4.73 -6.72
N ILE A 71 -0.97 -5.91 -6.14
CA ILE A 71 -2.20 -6.68 -6.27
C ILE A 71 -2.93 -6.68 -4.92
N PRO A 72 -4.23 -7.00 -4.84
CA PRO A 72 -4.97 -7.05 -3.57
C PRO A 72 -4.25 -7.88 -2.51
N THR A 73 -4.37 -7.49 -1.24
CA THR A 73 -3.65 -8.12 -0.12
C THR A 73 -3.94 -9.62 -0.01
N GLY A 74 -5.21 -9.99 -0.12
CA GLY A 74 -5.65 -11.39 -0.09
C GLY A 74 -5.06 -12.21 -1.24
N GLU A 75 -4.99 -11.63 -2.45
CA GLU A 75 -4.37 -12.28 -3.60
C GLU A 75 -2.87 -12.52 -3.39
N ALA A 76 -2.16 -11.51 -2.86
CA ALA A 76 -0.73 -11.63 -2.59
C ALA A 76 -0.44 -12.75 -1.57
N PHE A 77 -1.17 -12.81 -0.46
CA PHE A 77 -1.00 -13.88 0.55
C PHE A 77 -1.41 -15.25 0.03
N ARG A 78 -2.52 -15.34 -0.71
CA ARG A 78 -3.02 -16.62 -1.25
C ARG A 78 -2.08 -17.23 -2.28
N ARG A 79 -1.35 -16.41 -3.03
CA ARG A 79 -0.39 -16.81 -4.05
C ARG A 79 1.04 -16.90 -3.53
N ALA A 80 1.26 -16.59 -2.24
CA ALA A 80 2.60 -16.60 -1.66
C ALA A 80 3.19 -18.01 -1.67
N ASP A 81 4.35 -18.12 -2.26
CA ASP A 81 5.17 -19.32 -2.34
C ASP A 81 6.57 -19.09 -1.75
N MET A 82 7.50 -19.97 -2.05
CA MET A 82 8.89 -19.86 -1.60
C MET A 82 9.57 -18.60 -2.16
N GLN A 83 9.32 -18.25 -3.43
CA GLN A 83 9.92 -17.04 -4.04
C GLN A 83 9.41 -15.79 -3.36
N PHE A 84 8.09 -15.69 -3.16
CA PHE A 84 7.47 -14.62 -2.40
C PHE A 84 8.06 -14.53 -0.97
N GLY A 85 8.14 -15.66 -0.27
CA GLY A 85 8.68 -15.73 1.08
C GLY A 85 10.14 -15.28 1.19
N LEU A 86 10.97 -15.57 0.19
CA LEU A 86 12.37 -15.13 0.15
C LEU A 86 12.51 -13.65 -0.25
N LYS A 87 11.75 -13.18 -1.22
CA LYS A 87 11.88 -11.82 -1.76
C LYS A 87 11.16 -10.79 -0.89
N PHE A 88 9.93 -11.12 -0.46
CA PHE A 88 9.08 -10.30 0.40
C PHE A 88 9.02 -10.81 1.84
N TRP A 89 10.10 -11.42 2.34
CA TRP A 89 10.18 -11.96 3.71
C TRP A 89 9.73 -10.98 4.79
N GLY A 90 9.89 -9.67 4.54
CA GLY A 90 9.46 -8.61 5.43
C GLY A 90 7.97 -8.64 5.76
N TRP A 91 7.11 -9.13 4.85
CA TRP A 91 5.68 -9.27 5.12
C TRP A 91 5.40 -10.24 6.28
N PHE A 92 6.11 -11.37 6.29
CA PHE A 92 5.97 -12.39 7.34
C PHE A 92 6.71 -11.98 8.61
N PHE A 93 7.85 -11.31 8.49
CA PHE A 93 8.62 -10.83 9.63
C PHE A 93 7.87 -9.74 10.39
N LEU A 94 7.37 -8.71 9.71
CA LEU A 94 6.65 -7.59 10.32
C LEU A 94 5.32 -8.01 10.95
N ALA A 95 4.71 -9.07 10.44
CA ALA A 95 3.48 -9.65 10.99
C ALA A 95 3.70 -10.53 12.22
N GLN A 96 4.96 -10.79 12.64
CA GLN A 96 5.22 -11.58 13.84
C GLN A 96 4.69 -10.88 15.11
N PRO A 97 4.38 -11.67 16.16
CA PRO A 97 3.87 -11.10 17.43
C PRO A 97 4.82 -10.07 18.03
N TYR A 98 4.22 -9.03 18.62
CA TYR A 98 4.95 -8.07 19.46
C TYR A 98 5.69 -8.80 20.61
N PRO A 99 6.93 -8.41 20.94
CA PRO A 99 7.71 -7.29 20.43
C PRO A 99 8.84 -7.74 19.45
N LEU A 100 8.71 -8.89 18.79
CA LEU A 100 9.82 -9.49 18.05
C LEU A 100 10.34 -8.59 16.92
N PRO A 101 9.53 -8.16 15.93
CA PRO A 101 10.04 -7.33 14.84
C PRO A 101 10.47 -5.95 15.32
N GLU A 102 9.71 -5.34 16.25
CA GLU A 102 10.03 -4.02 16.79
C GLU A 102 11.44 -3.99 17.38
N ARG A 103 11.74 -4.93 18.30
CA ARG A 103 13.06 -5.01 18.96
C ARG A 103 14.21 -5.21 17.96
N LEU A 104 14.00 -6.05 16.95
CA LEU A 104 15.04 -6.31 15.96
C LEU A 104 15.27 -5.10 15.04
N ILE A 105 14.22 -4.37 14.69
CA ILE A 105 14.33 -3.15 13.88
C ILE A 105 14.98 -2.02 14.68
N GLU A 106 14.62 -1.86 15.95
CA GLU A 106 15.17 -0.83 16.85
C GLU A 106 16.67 -0.95 17.07
N LEU A 107 17.28 -2.13 16.86
CA LEU A 107 18.73 -2.30 16.94
C LEU A 107 19.47 -1.50 15.86
N ASP A 108 18.93 -1.46 14.64
CA ASP A 108 19.45 -0.68 13.53
C ASP A 108 18.33 -0.41 12.50
N PRO A 109 17.50 0.63 12.74
CA PRO A 109 16.41 0.96 11.84
C PRO A 109 16.88 1.33 10.43
N ASP A 110 18.02 2.01 10.32
CA ASP A 110 18.57 2.40 9.03
C ASP A 110 18.94 1.17 8.20
N PHE A 111 19.66 0.22 8.77
CA PHE A 111 19.96 -1.04 8.09
C PHE A 111 18.67 -1.76 7.67
N TYR A 112 17.70 -1.87 8.55
CA TYR A 112 16.45 -2.59 8.25
C TYR A 112 15.70 -1.98 7.06
N TYR A 113 15.43 -0.67 7.09
CA TYR A 113 14.61 -0.01 6.07
C TYR A 113 15.34 0.19 4.75
N TRP A 114 16.65 0.52 4.81
CA TRP A 114 17.41 0.90 3.61
C TRP A 114 18.30 -0.20 3.04
N ARG A 115 18.29 -1.40 3.62
CA ARG A 115 19.13 -2.53 3.18
C ARG A 115 19.03 -2.87 1.70
N ARG A 116 17.92 -2.56 1.05
CA ARG A 116 17.71 -2.79 -0.39
C ARG A 116 18.19 -1.63 -1.25
N LEU A 117 18.27 -0.43 -0.70
CA LEU A 117 18.62 0.80 -1.40
C LEU A 117 20.08 1.18 -1.20
N GLY A 118 20.76 0.60 -0.20
CA GLY A 118 22.11 0.95 0.17
C GLY A 118 22.20 2.07 1.22
N PRO A 119 23.41 2.46 1.62
CA PRO A 119 23.64 3.44 2.69
C PRO A 119 23.29 4.88 2.28
N GLU A 120 23.40 5.19 0.99
CA GLU A 120 23.04 6.47 0.42
C GLU A 120 21.70 6.39 -0.34
N PRO A 121 20.90 7.45 -0.32
CA PRO A 121 19.65 7.47 -1.06
C PRO A 121 19.94 7.36 -2.57
N PRO A 122 19.20 6.53 -3.31
CA PRO A 122 19.21 6.57 -4.76
C PRO A 122 18.95 7.98 -5.30
N GLU A 123 19.52 8.30 -6.46
CA GLU A 123 19.44 9.65 -7.06
C GLU A 123 18.01 10.11 -7.36
N PHE A 124 17.09 9.17 -7.55
CA PHE A 124 15.68 9.49 -7.84
C PHE A 124 14.91 9.98 -6.60
N PHE A 125 15.41 9.76 -5.38
CA PHE A 125 14.78 10.32 -4.18
C PHE A 125 15.18 11.79 -3.97
N ASP A 126 14.19 12.63 -3.72
CA ASP A 126 14.44 13.95 -3.14
C ASP A 126 15.13 13.82 -1.78
N ARG A 127 16.22 14.58 -1.57
CA ARG A 127 17.07 14.46 -0.36
C ARG A 127 16.34 14.89 0.91
N GLU A 128 15.48 15.89 0.84
CA GLU A 128 14.72 16.36 2.00
C GLU A 128 13.62 15.35 2.35
N ALA A 129 12.92 14.82 1.36
CA ALA A 129 11.93 13.77 1.55
C ALA A 129 12.57 12.52 2.17
N PHE A 130 13.74 12.09 1.66
CA PHE A 130 14.45 10.93 2.19
C PHE A 130 14.91 11.15 3.64
N ALA A 131 15.40 12.35 3.98
CA ALA A 131 15.76 12.69 5.36
C ALA A 131 14.55 12.62 6.30
N ASP A 132 13.36 13.05 5.83
CA ASP A 132 12.11 12.93 6.61
C ASP A 132 11.67 11.48 6.77
N TYR A 133 11.79 10.64 5.73
CA TYR A 133 11.52 9.19 5.85
C TYR A 133 12.42 8.57 6.92
N ARG A 134 13.72 8.86 6.91
CA ARG A 134 14.67 8.36 7.93
C ARG A 134 14.30 8.83 9.34
N ARG A 135 13.95 10.10 9.49
CA ARG A 135 13.48 10.67 10.77
C ARG A 135 12.28 9.88 11.29
N CYS A 136 11.30 9.63 10.43
CA CYS A 136 10.08 8.93 10.80
C CYS A 136 10.35 7.46 11.17
N PHE A 137 11.14 6.75 10.37
CA PHE A 137 11.39 5.31 10.59
C PHE A 137 12.29 4.99 11.78
N ARG A 138 12.97 5.98 12.37
CA ARG A 138 13.78 5.80 13.58
C ARG A 138 12.97 5.89 14.88
N ARG A 139 11.73 6.31 14.81
CA ARG A 139 10.87 6.52 16.00
C ARG A 139 10.20 5.20 16.41
N PRO A 140 10.36 4.74 17.66
CA PRO A 140 9.80 3.48 18.12
C PRO A 140 8.28 3.35 17.89
N GLU A 141 7.52 4.42 18.10
CA GLU A 141 6.08 4.43 17.86
C GLU A 141 5.71 4.27 16.38
N ASN A 142 6.57 4.72 15.45
CA ASN A 142 6.37 4.51 14.02
C ASN A 142 6.76 3.09 13.61
N ILE A 143 7.82 2.52 14.20
CA ILE A 143 8.22 1.12 14.01
C ILE A 143 7.08 0.21 14.46
N HIS A 144 6.53 0.45 15.65
CA HIS A 144 5.40 -0.34 16.15
C HIS A 144 4.16 -0.22 15.24
N ALA A 145 3.79 1.00 14.86
CA ALA A 145 2.65 1.23 13.97
C ALA A 145 2.85 0.56 12.58
N PHE A 146 4.07 0.56 12.08
CA PHE A 146 4.43 -0.13 10.84
C PHE A 146 4.27 -1.65 10.97
N CYS A 147 4.69 -2.25 12.08
CA CYS A 147 4.45 -3.67 12.36
C CYS A 147 2.95 -3.98 12.48
N GLU A 148 2.20 -3.13 13.18
CA GLU A 148 0.75 -3.28 13.32
C GLU A 148 0.01 -3.23 11.98
N ASP A 149 0.44 -2.39 11.04
CA ASP A 149 -0.10 -2.36 9.68
C ASP A 149 0.08 -3.70 8.94
N TYR A 150 1.21 -4.39 9.14
CA TYR A 150 1.45 -5.73 8.57
C TYR A 150 0.70 -6.82 9.32
N ARG A 151 0.55 -6.72 10.64
CA ARG A 151 -0.29 -7.63 11.43
C ARG A 151 -1.75 -7.55 11.00
N ALA A 152 -2.27 -6.32 10.85
CA ALA A 152 -3.60 -6.09 10.29
C ALA A 152 -3.71 -6.66 8.88
N GLY A 153 -2.68 -6.46 8.03
CA GLY A 153 -2.61 -7.01 6.68
C GLY A 153 -2.72 -8.54 6.64
N ALA A 154 -2.01 -9.22 7.54
CA ALA A 154 -1.99 -10.68 7.61
C ALA A 154 -3.20 -11.30 8.34
N THR A 155 -4.04 -10.49 8.97
CA THR A 155 -5.20 -10.96 9.76
C THR A 155 -6.50 -10.36 9.25
N ILE A 156 -6.91 -9.21 9.78
CA ILE A 156 -8.21 -8.62 9.50
C ILE A 156 -8.37 -8.22 8.03
N ASP A 157 -7.33 -7.63 7.39
CA ASP A 157 -7.41 -7.22 5.99
C ASP A 157 -7.47 -8.44 5.06
N PHE A 158 -6.66 -9.48 5.34
CA PHE A 158 -6.74 -10.75 4.63
C PHE A 158 -8.12 -11.39 4.74
N ALA A 159 -8.69 -11.44 5.96
CA ALA A 159 -10.01 -12.01 6.20
C ALA A 159 -11.12 -11.23 5.47
N LEU A 160 -11.01 -9.91 5.37
CA LEU A 160 -11.93 -9.06 4.62
C LEU A 160 -11.83 -9.32 3.11
N ASP A 161 -10.62 -9.46 2.59
CA ASP A 161 -10.41 -9.78 1.18
C ASP A 161 -10.96 -11.18 0.84
N GLU A 162 -10.79 -12.18 1.72
CA GLU A 162 -11.39 -13.50 1.54
C GLU A 162 -12.93 -13.47 1.53
N GLN A 163 -13.54 -12.61 2.34
CA GLN A 163 -14.99 -12.42 2.36
C GLN A 163 -15.51 -11.75 1.08
N ASP A 164 -14.74 -10.81 0.52
CA ASP A 164 -15.12 -10.00 -0.63
C ASP A 164 -14.79 -10.69 -1.98
N SER A 165 -13.75 -11.53 -2.02
CA SER A 165 -13.28 -12.20 -3.24
C SER A 165 -14.41 -12.97 -3.93
N GLY A 166 -14.65 -12.65 -5.22
CA GLY A 166 -15.72 -13.24 -6.02
C GLY A 166 -17.15 -12.82 -5.63
N ARG A 167 -17.31 -11.95 -4.62
CA ARG A 167 -18.65 -11.52 -4.11
C ARG A 167 -18.88 -10.02 -4.21
N ARG A 168 -17.85 -9.24 -3.98
CA ARG A 168 -17.89 -7.77 -4.08
C ARG A 168 -16.88 -7.30 -5.10
N ARG A 169 -17.27 -6.28 -5.86
CA ARG A 169 -16.41 -5.70 -6.89
C ARG A 169 -16.33 -4.19 -6.71
N ILE A 170 -15.19 -3.63 -7.06
CA ILE A 170 -15.00 -2.18 -7.16
C ILE A 170 -15.82 -1.68 -8.35
N ARG A 171 -16.67 -0.71 -8.12
CA ARG A 171 -17.66 -0.21 -9.10
C ARG A 171 -17.14 0.92 -9.97
N CYS A 172 -16.18 1.68 -9.45
CA CYS A 172 -15.57 2.77 -10.22
C CYS A 172 -14.48 2.23 -11.16
N PRO A 173 -14.13 2.97 -12.23
CA PRO A 173 -12.98 2.64 -13.07
C PRO A 173 -11.69 2.51 -12.26
N VAL A 174 -10.85 1.54 -12.63
CA VAL A 174 -9.56 1.25 -11.99
C VAL A 174 -8.42 1.40 -12.98
N LEU A 175 -7.42 2.21 -12.62
CA LEU A 175 -6.13 2.26 -13.28
C LEU A 175 -5.11 1.48 -12.44
N ALA A 176 -4.54 0.41 -12.98
CA ALA A 176 -3.44 -0.33 -12.35
C ALA A 176 -2.13 0.00 -13.08
N LEU A 177 -1.19 0.62 -12.37
CA LEU A 177 0.17 0.84 -12.85
C LEU A 177 1.14 0.02 -12.00
N TRP A 178 2.16 -0.56 -12.61
CA TRP A 178 3.14 -1.35 -11.86
C TRP A 178 4.55 -1.22 -12.42
N ALA A 179 5.52 -1.62 -11.61
CA ALA A 179 6.94 -1.63 -11.95
C ALA A 179 7.23 -2.69 -13.02
N GLY A 180 7.63 -2.28 -14.22
CA GLY A 180 8.03 -3.18 -15.29
C GLY A 180 9.37 -3.89 -15.02
N ARG A 181 10.15 -3.39 -14.05
CA ARG A 181 11.38 -4.02 -13.57
C ARG A 181 11.21 -4.65 -12.18
N GLY A 182 9.96 -4.88 -11.78
CA GLY A 182 9.61 -5.41 -10.47
C GLY A 182 9.00 -6.80 -10.51
N GLU A 183 8.80 -7.36 -9.33
CA GLU A 183 8.30 -8.71 -9.13
C GLU A 183 6.84 -8.90 -9.57
N LEU A 184 6.03 -7.83 -9.58
CA LEU A 184 4.65 -7.93 -10.03
C LEU A 184 4.56 -8.30 -11.52
N GLU A 185 5.40 -7.68 -12.36
CA GLU A 185 5.47 -7.99 -13.80
C GLU A 185 5.89 -9.44 -14.03
N GLU A 186 6.85 -9.93 -13.26
CA GLU A 186 7.38 -11.29 -13.40
C GLU A 186 6.40 -12.36 -12.93
N TRP A 187 5.67 -12.11 -11.81
CA TRP A 187 4.93 -13.16 -11.11
C TRP A 187 3.43 -13.18 -11.42
N TYR A 188 2.87 -12.09 -11.91
CA TYR A 188 1.42 -11.96 -12.04
C TYR A 188 0.98 -11.37 -13.38
N ASP A 189 -0.12 -11.86 -13.92
CA ASP A 189 -0.93 -11.08 -14.84
C ASP A 189 -1.74 -10.05 -14.01
N VAL A 190 -1.13 -8.88 -13.80
CA VAL A 190 -1.65 -7.83 -12.91
C VAL A 190 -3.06 -7.40 -13.31
N LEU A 191 -3.30 -7.23 -14.63
CA LEU A 191 -4.62 -6.83 -15.12
C LEU A 191 -5.66 -7.93 -14.92
N SER A 192 -5.29 -9.19 -15.11
CA SER A 192 -6.19 -10.32 -14.85
C SER A 192 -6.60 -10.36 -13.39
N VAL A 193 -5.63 -10.22 -12.47
CA VAL A 193 -5.92 -10.18 -11.03
C VAL A 193 -6.89 -9.03 -10.69
N TRP A 194 -6.67 -7.84 -11.21
CA TRP A 194 -7.55 -6.70 -10.91
C TRP A 194 -8.94 -6.84 -11.57
N ARG A 195 -9.06 -7.53 -12.72
CA ARG A 195 -10.37 -7.83 -13.34
C ARG A 195 -11.23 -8.79 -12.51
N ASP A 196 -10.64 -9.56 -11.61
CA ASP A 196 -11.41 -10.33 -10.63
C ASP A 196 -12.03 -9.44 -9.53
N TRP A 197 -11.47 -8.23 -9.32
CA TRP A 197 -11.86 -7.29 -8.26
C TRP A 197 -12.64 -6.06 -8.73
N ALA A 198 -12.60 -5.75 -10.03
CA ALA A 198 -13.25 -4.56 -10.58
C ALA A 198 -13.87 -4.85 -11.96
N ASP A 199 -14.88 -4.07 -12.33
CA ASP A 199 -15.59 -4.27 -13.59
C ASP A 199 -14.91 -3.57 -14.76
N ASP A 200 -14.31 -2.40 -14.53
CA ASP A 200 -13.57 -1.61 -15.53
C ASP A 200 -12.13 -1.43 -15.05
N VAL A 201 -11.20 -2.13 -15.73
CA VAL A 201 -9.77 -2.14 -15.37
C VAL A 201 -8.93 -1.84 -16.60
N ARG A 202 -8.12 -0.80 -16.52
CA ARG A 202 -7.05 -0.49 -17.49
C ARG A 202 -5.72 -0.30 -16.77
N GLY A 203 -4.63 -0.35 -17.49
CA GLY A 203 -3.29 -0.11 -16.92
C GLY A 203 -2.18 -0.72 -17.71
N ARG A 204 -0.97 -0.51 -17.24
CA ARG A 204 0.26 -1.04 -17.85
C ARG A 204 1.44 -1.00 -16.89
N ALA A 205 2.50 -1.73 -17.22
CA ALA A 205 3.81 -1.56 -16.62
C ALA A 205 4.45 -0.22 -17.03
N LEU A 206 5.18 0.39 -16.10
CA LEU A 206 6.09 1.51 -16.36
C LEU A 206 7.55 1.01 -16.28
N ASP A 207 8.44 1.59 -17.09
CA ASP A 207 9.86 1.20 -17.08
C ASP A 207 10.60 1.79 -15.87
N CYS A 208 10.23 1.31 -14.69
CA CYS A 208 10.79 1.72 -13.40
C CYS A 208 10.77 0.55 -12.42
N GLY A 209 11.33 0.76 -11.22
CA GLY A 209 11.15 -0.09 -10.06
C GLY A 209 9.93 0.29 -9.23
N HIS A 210 9.93 -0.10 -7.95
CA HIS A 210 8.79 0.02 -7.04
C HIS A 210 8.31 1.46 -6.78
N TYR A 211 9.20 2.44 -6.87
CA TYR A 211 8.89 3.84 -6.51
C TYR A 211 8.45 4.65 -7.74
N LEU A 212 7.32 4.27 -8.35
CA LEU A 212 6.85 4.82 -9.62
C LEU A 212 6.86 6.35 -9.68
N ALA A 213 6.41 7.01 -8.61
CA ALA A 213 6.31 8.47 -8.56
C ALA A 213 7.68 9.17 -8.48
N GLU A 214 8.69 8.48 -7.93
CA GLU A 214 10.06 8.98 -7.81
C GLU A 214 10.93 8.53 -8.99
N GLU A 215 10.79 7.29 -9.46
CA GLU A 215 11.62 6.73 -10.52
C GLU A 215 11.16 7.13 -11.93
N ALA A 216 9.84 7.30 -12.13
CA ALA A 216 9.23 7.66 -13.41
C ALA A 216 8.13 8.74 -13.23
N PRO A 217 8.46 9.93 -12.67
CA PRO A 217 7.47 10.93 -12.30
C PRO A 217 6.66 11.46 -13.49
N ALA A 218 7.29 11.67 -14.63
CA ALA A 218 6.62 12.21 -15.81
C ALA A 218 5.59 11.22 -16.39
N GLU A 219 5.95 9.94 -16.49
CA GLU A 219 5.06 8.89 -16.99
C GLU A 219 3.93 8.61 -16.01
N THR A 220 4.26 8.49 -14.70
CA THR A 220 3.26 8.30 -13.65
C THR A 220 2.25 9.45 -13.64
N TYR A 221 2.72 10.69 -13.72
CA TYR A 221 1.84 11.85 -13.82
C TYR A 221 0.95 11.81 -15.08
N ALA A 222 1.51 11.51 -16.25
CA ALA A 222 0.76 11.48 -17.50
C ALA A 222 -0.39 10.46 -17.44
N GLU A 223 -0.13 9.24 -16.93
CA GLU A 223 -1.15 8.21 -16.77
C GLU A 223 -2.25 8.61 -15.77
N LEU A 224 -1.86 9.12 -14.60
CA LEU A 224 -2.81 9.59 -13.59
C LEU A 224 -3.64 10.77 -14.10
N HIS A 225 -2.99 11.75 -14.74
CA HIS A 225 -3.68 12.92 -15.30
C HIS A 225 -4.69 12.52 -16.38
N ALA A 226 -4.28 11.70 -17.34
CA ALA A 226 -5.18 11.22 -18.39
C ALA A 226 -6.37 10.45 -17.78
N PHE A 227 -6.10 9.58 -16.79
CA PHE A 227 -7.13 8.77 -16.16
C PHE A 227 -8.14 9.61 -15.37
N PHE A 228 -7.69 10.60 -14.61
CA PHE A 228 -8.55 11.40 -13.74
C PHE A 228 -9.27 12.54 -14.47
N SER A 229 -8.78 12.94 -15.68
CA SER A 229 -9.39 14.01 -16.49
C SER A 229 -10.48 13.52 -17.43
N ASP A 230 -10.51 12.23 -17.78
CA ASP A 230 -11.59 11.60 -18.56
C ASP A 230 -12.92 11.61 -17.76
#